data_e5ce127d8fa7dd43b7959a5875c10c2d
#
_entry.id   e5ce127d8fa7dd43b7959a5875c10c2d
#
_cell.length_a   1.000
_cell.length_b   1.000
_cell.length_c   1.000
_cell.angle_alpha   90.00
_cell.angle_beta   90.00
_cell.angle_gamma   90.00
#
_symmetry.space_group_name_H-M   'P 1'
#
loop_
_entity.id
_entity.type
_entity.pdbx_description
1 polymer ?
#
loop_
_entity_poly.entity_id
_entity_poly.type
_entity_poly.pdbx_seq_one_letter_code
_entity_poly.pdbx_strand_id
1 'polypeptide(L)'
;MKLLLKNILARTIGYGPYIILFYFIYQIANFREMILINTMLQFLLFLFVACIPALVTKRMSYVDISWPWGLVLIGVLVLFLGDGYKPRIYLVAGMYLFSGLRMGIGALILFTKGHLNSELSRYSYQRKRWSKAGYKNLNLSLQYEILIQCFANITFLAIPAFLMSTNSSSTISTLEIIGVCLWAVWFVLEHISDMQKQQFLKKSFLEKKKKQVCNVGFWKYSRHPNYFSEWMVWNSMIISSLPSLVIAFSDDQQLVWIIICIGLFYISYIMYSTLVYYTGAVPSEFYTLQKRPNYKEYQDQTNMFFPGPKKHKN
;
A
#
# COMPACT_ATOMS: atom_id res chain seq x y z
N MET A 1 6.67 -25.17 -23.84
CA MET A 1 5.61 -24.32 -24.43
C MET A 1 4.38 -24.20 -23.52
N LYS A 2 3.68 -25.27 -23.13
CA LYS A 2 2.45 -25.23 -22.28
C LYS A 2 2.63 -24.45 -20.95
N LEU A 3 3.72 -24.68 -20.19
CA LEU A 3 3.98 -23.98 -18.92
C LEU A 3 4.22 -22.48 -19.10
N LEU A 4 4.93 -22.07 -20.16
CA LEU A 4 5.16 -20.65 -20.46
C LEU A 4 3.84 -19.94 -20.81
N LEU A 5 3.01 -20.56 -21.64
CA LEU A 5 1.69 -20.02 -22.01
C LEU A 5 0.77 -19.90 -20.78
N LYS A 6 0.74 -20.93 -19.91
CA LYS A 6 -0.01 -20.88 -18.64
C LYS A 6 0.46 -19.73 -17.75
N ASN A 7 1.77 -19.49 -17.65
CA ASN A 7 2.34 -18.44 -16.83
C ASN A 7 2.04 -17.04 -17.39
N ILE A 8 2.09 -16.87 -18.72
CA ILE A 8 1.70 -15.62 -19.38
C ILE A 8 0.21 -15.34 -19.13
N LEU A 9 -0.64 -16.34 -19.39
CA LEU A 9 -2.08 -16.22 -19.19
C LEU A 9 -2.44 -15.85 -17.74
N ALA A 10 -1.85 -16.53 -16.76
CA ALA A 10 -2.07 -16.23 -15.34
C ALA A 10 -1.69 -14.79 -14.97
N ARG A 11 -0.61 -14.24 -15.54
CA ARG A 11 -0.20 -12.86 -15.33
C ARG A 11 -1.11 -11.86 -16.05
N THR A 12 -1.55 -12.19 -17.27
CA THR A 12 -2.51 -11.35 -18.00
C THR A 12 -3.84 -11.26 -17.26
N ILE A 13 -4.35 -12.39 -16.75
CA ILE A 13 -5.55 -12.43 -15.91
C ILE A 13 -5.36 -11.61 -14.63
N GLY A 14 -4.16 -11.59 -14.06
CA GLY A 14 -3.84 -10.77 -12.89
C GLY A 14 -4.07 -9.27 -13.05
N TYR A 15 -4.03 -8.74 -14.28
CA TYR A 15 -4.40 -7.35 -14.56
C TYR A 15 -5.93 -7.14 -14.70
N GLY A 16 -6.69 -8.20 -14.86
CA GLY A 16 -8.14 -8.14 -15.14
C GLY A 16 -8.92 -7.23 -14.18
N PRO A 17 -8.81 -7.40 -12.84
CA PRO A 17 -9.52 -6.55 -11.89
C PRO A 17 -9.23 -5.06 -12.05
N TYR A 18 -7.97 -4.70 -12.34
CA TYR A 18 -7.54 -3.31 -12.55
C TYR A 18 -8.10 -2.73 -13.84
N ILE A 19 -8.07 -3.50 -14.94
CA ILE A 19 -8.61 -3.08 -16.25
C ILE A 19 -10.12 -2.91 -16.16
N ILE A 20 -10.81 -3.85 -15.52
CA ILE A 20 -12.26 -3.78 -15.32
C ILE A 20 -12.60 -2.53 -14.49
N LEU A 21 -11.92 -2.33 -13.36
CA LEU A 21 -12.19 -1.18 -12.52
C LEU A 21 -11.85 0.14 -13.21
N PHE A 22 -10.76 0.20 -13.97
CA PHE A 22 -10.44 1.36 -14.80
C PHE A 22 -11.58 1.72 -15.76
N TYR A 23 -12.11 0.72 -16.47
CA TYR A 23 -13.23 0.92 -17.38
C TYR A 23 -14.45 1.52 -16.67
N PHE A 24 -14.81 1.01 -15.49
CA PHE A 24 -15.96 1.52 -14.74
C PHE A 24 -15.70 2.91 -14.15
N ILE A 25 -14.51 3.21 -13.66
CA ILE A 25 -14.13 4.57 -13.22
C ILE A 25 -14.24 5.57 -14.39
N TYR A 26 -13.80 5.17 -15.58
CA TYR A 26 -13.83 6.00 -16.79
C TYR A 26 -15.27 6.31 -17.25
N GLN A 27 -16.27 5.46 -16.96
CA GLN A 27 -17.68 5.74 -17.28
C GLN A 27 -18.25 6.90 -16.47
N ILE A 28 -17.70 7.20 -15.30
CA ILE A 28 -18.17 8.30 -14.45
C ILE A 28 -17.61 9.62 -14.99
N ALA A 29 -18.50 10.51 -15.45
CA ALA A 29 -18.10 11.76 -16.11
C ALA A 29 -17.10 12.58 -15.27
N ASN A 30 -17.40 12.78 -13.98
CA ASN A 30 -16.57 13.56 -13.06
C ASN A 30 -15.22 12.89 -12.71
N PHE A 31 -15.05 11.59 -12.96
CA PHE A 31 -13.79 10.88 -12.73
C PHE A 31 -12.94 10.75 -13.98
N ARG A 32 -13.52 10.96 -15.17
CA ARG A 32 -12.89 10.67 -16.47
C ARG A 32 -11.57 11.41 -16.67
N GLU A 33 -11.55 12.70 -16.44
CA GLU A 33 -10.33 13.50 -16.57
C GLU A 33 -9.30 13.09 -15.51
N MET A 34 -9.73 12.94 -14.26
CA MET A 34 -8.86 12.53 -13.16
C MET A 34 -8.20 11.17 -13.40
N ILE A 35 -8.96 10.15 -13.86
CA ILE A 35 -8.39 8.83 -14.11
C ILE A 35 -7.40 8.83 -15.27
N LEU A 36 -7.64 9.60 -16.33
CA LEU A 36 -6.73 9.71 -17.47
C LEU A 36 -5.42 10.40 -17.07
N ILE A 37 -5.50 11.53 -16.37
CA ILE A 37 -4.31 12.26 -15.91
C ILE A 37 -3.56 11.44 -14.86
N ASN A 38 -4.27 10.82 -13.89
CA ASN A 38 -3.64 9.90 -12.93
C ASN A 38 -2.90 8.77 -13.64
N THR A 39 -3.51 8.17 -14.66
CA THR A 39 -2.88 7.10 -15.44
C THR A 39 -1.57 7.56 -16.07
N MET A 40 -1.58 8.71 -16.73
CA MET A 40 -0.38 9.28 -17.34
C MET A 40 0.72 9.53 -16.29
N LEU A 41 0.38 10.19 -15.19
CA LEU A 41 1.32 10.53 -14.12
C LEU A 41 1.90 9.28 -13.45
N GLN A 42 1.06 8.28 -13.14
CA GLN A 42 1.51 7.02 -12.53
C GLN A 42 2.41 6.23 -13.48
N PHE A 43 2.05 6.11 -14.77
CA PHE A 43 2.92 5.43 -15.73
C PHE A 43 4.26 6.12 -15.90
N LEU A 44 4.31 7.44 -15.99
CA LEU A 44 5.58 8.19 -16.06
C LEU A 44 6.41 7.97 -14.80
N LEU A 45 5.81 8.12 -13.61
CA LEU A 45 6.49 7.90 -12.35
C LEU A 45 7.07 6.47 -12.27
N PHE A 46 6.24 5.46 -12.48
CA PHE A 46 6.69 4.06 -12.36
C PHE A 46 7.68 3.67 -13.45
N LEU A 47 7.53 4.18 -14.68
CA LEU A 47 8.46 3.93 -15.77
C LEU A 47 9.88 4.40 -15.40
N PHE A 48 10.02 5.66 -15.00
CA PHE A 48 11.32 6.27 -14.77
C PHE A 48 11.91 5.91 -13.41
N VAL A 49 11.10 5.76 -12.38
CA VAL A 49 11.59 5.53 -11.01
C VAL A 49 11.71 4.04 -10.66
N ALA A 50 10.90 3.16 -11.27
CA ALA A 50 10.92 1.75 -10.94
C ALA A 50 11.23 0.83 -12.12
N CYS A 51 10.50 0.92 -13.26
CA CYS A 51 10.63 -0.03 -14.36
C CYS A 51 12.02 0.00 -15.00
N ILE A 52 12.50 1.19 -15.41
CA ILE A 52 13.83 1.34 -16.05
C ILE A 52 14.95 0.98 -15.06
N PRO A 53 15.01 1.51 -13.82
CA PRO A 53 16.00 1.09 -12.86
C PRO A 53 15.99 -0.42 -12.56
N ALA A 54 14.79 -1.03 -12.46
CA ALA A 54 14.68 -2.48 -12.26
C ALA A 54 15.19 -3.30 -13.45
N LEU A 55 15.00 -2.83 -14.70
CA LEU A 55 15.57 -3.49 -15.87
C LEU A 55 17.10 -3.49 -15.86
N VAL A 56 17.70 -2.36 -15.48
CA VAL A 56 19.17 -2.21 -15.44
C VAL A 56 19.78 -2.97 -14.27
N THR A 57 19.24 -2.78 -13.06
CA THR A 57 19.86 -3.27 -11.82
C THR A 57 19.38 -4.66 -11.41
N LYS A 58 18.32 -5.18 -12.04
CA LYS A 58 17.61 -6.41 -11.66
C LYS A 58 17.04 -6.40 -10.24
N ARG A 59 16.71 -5.22 -9.69
CA ARG A 59 16.19 -5.03 -8.33
C ARG A 59 14.79 -4.44 -8.36
N MET A 60 13.90 -4.98 -7.51
CA MET A 60 12.54 -4.48 -7.37
C MET A 60 12.43 -3.33 -6.38
N SER A 61 13.43 -3.12 -5.54
CA SER A 61 13.40 -2.18 -4.40
C SER A 61 13.05 -0.73 -4.78
N TYR A 62 13.17 -0.35 -6.03
CA TYR A 62 12.77 0.98 -6.53
C TYR A 62 11.27 1.25 -6.47
N VAL A 63 10.45 0.20 -6.42
CA VAL A 63 9.01 0.35 -6.26
C VAL A 63 8.63 0.98 -4.91
N ASP A 64 9.50 0.84 -3.90
CA ASP A 64 9.32 1.48 -2.59
C ASP A 64 9.42 3.01 -2.65
N ILE A 65 10.01 3.55 -3.72
CA ILE A 65 9.99 4.99 -4.00
C ILE A 65 8.75 5.33 -4.81
N SER A 66 8.51 4.65 -5.95
CA SER A 66 7.43 5.03 -6.87
C SER A 66 6.03 4.88 -6.24
N TRP A 67 5.79 3.84 -5.45
CA TRP A 67 4.47 3.58 -4.89
C TRP A 67 3.96 4.71 -3.96
N PRO A 68 4.72 5.15 -2.92
CA PRO A 68 4.25 6.24 -2.07
C PRO A 68 4.25 7.61 -2.76
N TRP A 69 5.18 7.86 -3.67
CA TRP A 69 5.12 9.09 -4.48
C TRP A 69 3.92 9.11 -5.43
N GLY A 70 3.44 7.94 -5.85
CA GLY A 70 2.18 7.82 -6.55
C GLY A 70 0.97 8.27 -5.72
N LEU A 71 0.96 8.03 -4.41
CA LEU A 71 -0.06 8.58 -3.51
C LEU A 71 0.02 10.11 -3.41
N VAL A 72 1.25 10.66 -3.37
CA VAL A 72 1.44 12.13 -3.43
C VAL A 72 0.84 12.70 -4.70
N LEU A 73 1.07 12.06 -5.85
CA LEU A 73 0.48 12.48 -7.12
C LEU A 73 -1.06 12.47 -7.10
N ILE A 74 -1.69 11.44 -6.50
CA ILE A 74 -3.15 11.40 -6.32
C ILE A 74 -3.61 12.59 -5.45
N GLY A 75 -2.93 12.86 -4.34
CA GLY A 75 -3.26 13.98 -3.46
C GLY A 75 -3.14 15.33 -4.17
N VAL A 76 -2.08 15.53 -4.95
CA VAL A 76 -1.89 16.74 -5.77
C VAL A 76 -2.97 16.83 -6.86
N LEU A 77 -3.25 15.74 -7.56
CA LEU A 77 -4.23 15.69 -8.63
C LEU A 77 -5.60 16.18 -8.16
N VAL A 78 -6.09 15.69 -7.01
CA VAL A 78 -7.42 16.07 -6.53
C VAL A 78 -7.49 17.51 -6.02
N LEU A 79 -6.36 18.11 -5.63
CA LEU A 79 -6.30 19.56 -5.33
C LEU A 79 -6.56 20.43 -6.56
N PHE A 80 -6.08 19.98 -7.72
CA PHE A 80 -6.21 20.74 -8.98
C PHE A 80 -7.48 20.44 -9.76
N LEU A 81 -7.91 19.17 -9.77
CA LEU A 81 -9.01 18.70 -10.61
C LEU A 81 -10.31 18.44 -9.82
N GLY A 82 -10.26 18.41 -8.49
CA GLY A 82 -11.45 18.23 -7.68
C GLY A 82 -12.38 19.44 -7.81
N ASP A 83 -13.65 19.18 -8.18
CA ASP A 83 -14.72 20.15 -8.39
C ASP A 83 -15.76 20.17 -7.25
N GLY A 84 -15.60 19.31 -6.26
CA GLY A 84 -16.45 19.20 -5.09
C GLY A 84 -16.24 20.30 -4.05
N TYR A 85 -16.78 20.09 -2.84
CA TYR A 85 -16.67 21.02 -1.72
C TYR A 85 -15.20 21.16 -1.25
N LYS A 86 -14.64 22.38 -1.32
CA LYS A 86 -13.20 22.63 -1.08
C LYS A 86 -12.66 22.09 0.24
N PRO A 87 -13.33 22.24 1.41
CA PRO A 87 -12.83 21.64 2.65
C PRO A 87 -12.67 20.13 2.58
N ARG A 88 -13.59 19.42 1.89
CA ARG A 88 -13.50 17.97 1.70
C ARG A 88 -12.33 17.59 0.77
N ILE A 89 -12.10 18.37 -0.29
CA ILE A 89 -10.94 18.19 -1.17
C ILE A 89 -9.65 18.34 -0.36
N TYR A 90 -9.54 19.36 0.49
CA TYR A 90 -8.34 19.56 1.32
C TYR A 90 -8.14 18.43 2.34
N LEU A 91 -9.22 17.88 2.92
CA LEU A 91 -9.13 16.74 3.83
C LEU A 91 -8.57 15.51 3.11
N VAL A 92 -9.15 15.10 1.99
CA VAL A 92 -8.69 13.90 1.29
C VAL A 92 -7.31 14.10 0.67
N ALA A 93 -7.03 15.24 0.10
CA ALA A 93 -5.69 15.56 -0.41
C ALA A 93 -4.64 15.49 0.71
N GLY A 94 -4.94 16.05 1.89
CA GLY A 94 -4.09 15.96 3.07
C GLY A 94 -3.81 14.52 3.47
N MET A 95 -4.84 13.67 3.54
CA MET A 95 -4.67 12.24 3.87
C MET A 95 -3.69 11.54 2.91
N TYR A 96 -3.81 11.78 1.60
CA TYR A 96 -2.92 11.19 0.60
C TYR A 96 -1.51 11.79 0.65
N LEU A 97 -1.40 13.11 0.75
CA LEU A 97 -0.10 13.80 0.81
C LEU A 97 0.70 13.39 2.04
N PHE A 98 0.11 13.42 3.24
CA PHE A 98 0.83 13.03 4.45
C PHE A 98 1.22 11.56 4.44
N SER A 99 0.33 10.65 4.01
CA SER A 99 0.65 9.23 3.91
C SER A 99 1.76 8.99 2.88
N GLY A 100 1.65 9.56 1.68
CA GLY A 100 2.63 9.40 0.62
C GLY A 100 3.99 10.03 0.94
N LEU A 101 4.00 11.27 1.47
CA LEU A 101 5.24 11.98 1.83
C LEU A 101 6.00 11.26 2.95
N ARG A 102 5.31 10.80 4.00
CA ARG A 102 5.96 10.07 5.09
C ARG A 102 6.73 8.85 4.59
N MET A 103 6.11 8.03 3.77
CA MET A 103 6.72 6.83 3.20
C MET A 103 7.73 7.17 2.10
N GLY A 104 7.39 8.11 1.22
CA GLY A 104 8.23 8.50 0.08
C GLY A 104 9.53 9.17 0.49
N ILE A 105 9.50 10.09 1.47
CA ILE A 105 10.70 10.71 2.03
C ILE A 105 11.56 9.65 2.73
N GLY A 106 10.93 8.74 3.51
CA GLY A 106 11.64 7.63 4.13
C GLY A 106 12.36 6.75 3.12
N ALA A 107 11.72 6.43 2.00
CA ALA A 107 12.32 5.64 0.91
C ALA A 107 13.48 6.38 0.23
N LEU A 108 13.37 7.70 0.00
CA LEU A 108 14.47 8.52 -0.55
C LEU A 108 15.68 8.57 0.40
N ILE A 109 15.44 8.72 1.71
CA ILE A 109 16.51 8.68 2.72
C ILE A 109 17.22 7.32 2.70
N LEU A 110 16.50 6.21 2.57
CA LEU A 110 17.11 4.88 2.45
C LEU A 110 17.88 4.73 1.14
N PHE A 111 17.38 5.29 0.05
CA PHE A 111 18.06 5.31 -1.25
C PHE A 111 19.40 6.08 -1.15
N THR A 112 19.40 7.31 -0.62
CA THR A 112 20.63 8.12 -0.47
C THR A 112 21.66 7.49 0.46
N LYS A 113 21.22 6.68 1.44
CA LYS A 113 22.10 5.88 2.32
C LYS A 113 22.61 4.57 1.68
N GLY A 114 22.28 4.32 0.41
CA GLY A 114 22.73 3.13 -0.32
C GLY A 114 22.01 1.82 0.06
N HIS A 115 20.91 1.88 0.82
CA HIS A 115 20.16 0.67 1.19
C HIS A 115 19.55 -0.05 -0.02
N LEU A 116 19.34 0.65 -1.15
CA LEU A 116 18.88 0.05 -2.41
C LEU A 116 20.02 -0.44 -3.32
N ASN A 117 21.28 -0.40 -2.85
CA ASN A 117 22.42 -0.99 -3.58
C ASN A 117 22.39 -2.52 -3.60
N SER A 118 21.55 -3.13 -2.76
CA SER A 118 21.21 -4.55 -2.79
C SER A 118 19.71 -4.74 -2.79
N GLU A 119 19.24 -5.91 -3.25
CA GLU A 119 17.81 -6.25 -3.21
C GLU A 119 17.34 -6.39 -1.76
N LEU A 120 16.21 -5.79 -1.42
CA LEU A 120 15.60 -5.93 -0.10
C LEU A 120 15.11 -7.36 0.13
N SER A 121 15.19 -7.81 1.39
CA SER A 121 14.87 -9.20 1.77
C SER A 121 13.46 -9.65 1.35
N ARG A 122 12.46 -8.77 1.42
CA ARG A 122 11.09 -9.05 0.97
C ARG A 122 11.01 -9.39 -0.53
N TYR A 123 11.78 -8.72 -1.36
CA TYR A 123 11.83 -8.99 -2.81
C TYR A 123 12.69 -10.20 -3.15
N SER A 124 13.73 -10.48 -2.36
CA SER A 124 14.46 -11.75 -2.43
C SER A 124 13.55 -12.94 -2.10
N TYR A 125 12.61 -12.78 -1.16
CA TYR A 125 11.57 -13.79 -0.88
C TYR A 125 10.60 -13.95 -2.05
N GLN A 126 10.19 -12.86 -2.68
CA GLN A 126 9.31 -12.89 -3.86
C GLN A 126 9.95 -13.64 -5.02
N ARG A 127 11.26 -13.49 -5.25
CA ARG A 127 12.01 -14.27 -6.25
C ARG A 127 11.94 -15.77 -5.99
N LYS A 128 12.00 -16.21 -4.72
CA LYS A 128 11.82 -17.62 -4.36
C LYS A 128 10.41 -18.11 -4.71
N ARG A 129 9.39 -17.28 -4.50
CA ARG A 129 8.00 -17.58 -4.90
C ARG A 129 7.88 -17.73 -6.42
N TRP A 130 8.46 -16.82 -7.20
CA TRP A 130 8.46 -16.92 -8.66
C TRP A 130 9.15 -18.18 -9.14
N SER A 131 10.31 -18.50 -8.58
CA SER A 131 11.04 -19.73 -8.93
C SER A 131 10.21 -20.99 -8.63
N LYS A 132 9.58 -21.07 -7.45
CA LYS A 132 8.70 -22.20 -7.08
C LYS A 132 7.48 -22.30 -7.99
N ALA A 133 6.94 -21.19 -8.47
CA ALA A 133 5.83 -21.13 -9.41
C ALA A 133 6.24 -21.40 -10.88
N GLY A 134 7.55 -21.61 -11.15
CA GLY A 134 8.06 -21.90 -12.49
C GLY A 134 8.24 -20.67 -13.39
N TYR A 135 8.24 -19.45 -12.81
CA TYR A 135 8.51 -18.22 -13.56
C TYR A 135 10.03 -18.04 -13.75
N LYS A 136 10.54 -18.41 -14.93
CA LYS A 136 11.99 -18.40 -15.22
C LYS A 136 12.51 -17.02 -15.62
N ASN A 137 11.67 -16.17 -16.26
CA ASN A 137 12.11 -14.85 -16.72
C ASN A 137 12.00 -13.82 -15.58
N LEU A 138 13.13 -13.48 -14.99
CA LEU A 138 13.23 -12.53 -13.89
C LEU A 138 12.78 -11.12 -14.31
N ASN A 139 13.20 -10.63 -15.49
CA ASN A 139 12.84 -9.29 -15.95
C ASN A 139 11.34 -9.16 -16.11
N LEU A 140 10.70 -10.14 -16.77
CA LEU A 140 9.24 -10.14 -16.92
C LEU A 140 8.54 -10.18 -15.55
N SER A 141 9.08 -10.93 -14.60
CA SER A 141 8.52 -11.01 -13.25
C SER A 141 8.62 -9.69 -12.50
N LEU A 142 9.78 -9.01 -12.60
CA LEU A 142 9.98 -7.70 -12.00
C LEU A 142 9.00 -6.67 -12.58
N GLN A 143 8.91 -6.58 -13.91
CA GLN A 143 8.03 -5.62 -14.57
C GLN A 143 6.56 -5.89 -14.25
N TYR A 144 6.15 -7.16 -14.26
CA TYR A 144 4.79 -7.54 -13.87
C TYR A 144 4.42 -7.03 -12.48
N GLU A 145 5.26 -7.28 -11.49
CA GLU A 145 5.01 -6.90 -10.09
C GLU A 145 5.04 -5.37 -9.89
N ILE A 146 5.94 -4.67 -10.58
CA ILE A 146 6.00 -3.21 -10.55
C ILE A 146 4.73 -2.62 -11.17
N LEU A 147 4.30 -3.13 -12.32
CA LEU A 147 3.11 -2.64 -13.01
C LEU A 147 1.81 -2.95 -12.27
N ILE A 148 1.70 -4.08 -11.56
CA ILE A 148 0.55 -4.35 -10.68
C ILE A 148 0.40 -3.25 -9.63
N GLN A 149 1.48 -2.78 -9.03
CA GLN A 149 1.44 -1.69 -8.06
C GLN A 149 1.13 -0.33 -8.71
N CYS A 150 1.63 -0.10 -9.92
CA CYS A 150 1.23 1.05 -10.73
C CYS A 150 -0.28 1.07 -10.99
N PHE A 151 -0.83 -0.05 -11.46
CA PHE A 151 -2.27 -0.18 -11.70
C PHE A 151 -3.11 -0.05 -10.43
N ALA A 152 -2.60 -0.49 -9.28
CA ALA A 152 -3.27 -0.28 -7.99
C ALA A 152 -3.40 1.23 -7.68
N ASN A 153 -2.33 2.01 -7.87
CA ASN A 153 -2.37 3.48 -7.70
C ASN A 153 -3.29 4.17 -8.72
N ILE A 154 -3.34 3.65 -9.95
CA ILE A 154 -4.22 4.20 -10.98
C ILE A 154 -5.69 4.00 -10.59
N THR A 155 -6.05 2.84 -10.07
CA THR A 155 -7.45 2.41 -9.90
C THR A 155 -7.89 2.34 -8.44
N PHE A 156 -7.70 1.21 -7.78
CA PHE A 156 -8.24 0.94 -6.44
C PHE A 156 -7.87 2.03 -5.44
N LEU A 157 -6.58 2.38 -5.35
CA LEU A 157 -6.10 3.32 -4.35
C LEU A 157 -6.49 4.77 -4.63
N ALA A 158 -6.97 5.10 -5.82
CA ALA A 158 -7.48 6.43 -6.17
C ALA A 158 -8.97 6.64 -5.85
N ILE A 159 -9.76 5.55 -5.66
CA ILE A 159 -11.22 5.65 -5.47
C ILE A 159 -11.59 6.59 -4.30
N PRO A 160 -11.04 6.47 -3.08
CA PRO A 160 -11.41 7.36 -1.99
C PRO A 160 -11.17 8.84 -2.33
N ALA A 161 -10.05 9.12 -3.00
CA ALA A 161 -9.70 10.47 -3.42
C ALA A 161 -10.67 11.04 -4.44
N PHE A 162 -11.06 10.26 -5.45
CA PHE A 162 -12.00 10.69 -6.49
C PHE A 162 -13.41 10.89 -5.92
N LEU A 163 -13.89 9.97 -5.11
CA LEU A 163 -15.22 10.10 -4.47
C LEU A 163 -15.32 11.36 -3.61
N MET A 164 -14.33 11.60 -2.75
CA MET A 164 -14.38 12.74 -1.85
C MET A 164 -14.16 14.07 -2.58
N SER A 165 -13.30 14.10 -3.58
CA SER A 165 -12.95 15.35 -4.28
C SER A 165 -14.01 15.84 -5.26
N THR A 166 -14.96 15.01 -5.66
CA THR A 166 -16.07 15.36 -6.55
C THR A 166 -17.41 15.56 -5.84
N ASN A 167 -17.46 15.30 -4.55
CA ASN A 167 -18.67 15.50 -3.77
C ASN A 167 -18.90 16.99 -3.46
N SER A 168 -19.90 17.59 -4.10
CA SER A 168 -20.25 19.01 -4.00
C SER A 168 -21.08 19.39 -2.75
N SER A 169 -21.58 18.39 -1.98
CA SER A 169 -22.33 18.68 -0.75
C SER A 169 -21.49 19.54 0.21
N SER A 170 -22.02 20.66 0.64
CA SER A 170 -21.34 21.57 1.60
C SER A 170 -21.31 21.03 3.03
N THR A 171 -22.06 19.96 3.32
CA THR A 171 -22.09 19.31 4.64
C THR A 171 -21.06 18.20 4.70
N ILE A 172 -20.13 18.27 5.66
CA ILE A 172 -19.24 17.17 6.00
C ILE A 172 -19.99 16.28 6.99
N SER A 173 -20.20 15.02 6.63
CA SER A 173 -20.95 14.08 7.46
C SER A 173 -20.16 13.63 8.69
N THR A 174 -20.85 13.20 9.73
CA THR A 174 -20.22 12.63 10.94
C THR A 174 -19.31 11.43 10.58
N LEU A 175 -19.71 10.60 9.61
CA LEU A 175 -18.94 9.44 9.20
C LEU A 175 -17.63 9.84 8.47
N GLU A 176 -17.64 10.92 7.67
CA GLU A 176 -16.43 11.49 7.09
C GLU A 176 -15.45 11.95 8.19
N ILE A 177 -15.98 12.68 9.20
CA ILE A 177 -15.16 13.15 10.34
C ILE A 177 -14.57 11.99 11.11
N ILE A 178 -15.38 10.96 11.41
CA ILE A 178 -14.88 9.74 12.07
C ILE A 178 -13.77 9.09 11.25
N GLY A 179 -13.95 8.93 9.93
CA GLY A 179 -12.95 8.36 9.05
C GLY A 179 -11.64 9.16 9.05
N VAL A 180 -11.71 10.49 8.97
CA VAL A 180 -10.53 11.37 9.03
C VAL A 180 -9.83 11.31 10.39
N CYS A 181 -10.58 11.31 11.50
CA CYS A 181 -10.02 11.17 12.83
C CYS A 181 -9.34 9.80 13.03
N LEU A 182 -9.96 8.71 12.58
CA LEU A 182 -9.38 7.37 12.60
C LEU A 182 -8.10 7.32 11.76
N TRP A 183 -8.11 7.93 10.57
CA TRP A 183 -6.91 8.04 9.74
C TRP A 183 -5.77 8.74 10.50
N ALA A 184 -6.03 9.88 11.14
CA ALA A 184 -5.02 10.62 11.89
C ALA A 184 -4.45 9.78 13.05
N VAL A 185 -5.31 9.09 13.80
CA VAL A 185 -4.89 8.19 14.89
C VAL A 185 -3.98 7.08 14.37
N TRP A 186 -4.41 6.36 13.32
CA TRP A 186 -3.63 5.23 12.80
C TRP A 186 -2.34 5.67 12.10
N PHE A 187 -2.33 6.82 11.43
CA PHE A 187 -1.13 7.44 10.86
C PHE A 187 -0.08 7.74 11.95
N VAL A 188 -0.50 8.29 13.10
CA VAL A 188 0.38 8.56 14.24
C VAL A 188 0.87 7.25 14.87
N LEU A 189 0.00 6.26 15.06
CA LEU A 189 0.37 4.95 15.64
C LEU A 189 1.34 4.19 14.74
N GLU A 190 1.20 4.29 13.43
CA GLU A 190 2.16 3.72 12.48
C GLU A 190 3.53 4.36 12.64
N HIS A 191 3.59 5.70 12.69
CA HIS A 191 4.83 6.44 12.88
C HIS A 191 5.50 6.10 14.22
N ILE A 192 4.74 6.04 15.32
CA ILE A 192 5.26 5.64 16.64
C ILE A 192 5.81 4.21 16.60
N SER A 193 5.12 3.29 15.93
CA SER A 193 5.58 1.90 15.79
C SER A 193 6.94 1.82 15.08
N ASP A 194 7.10 2.57 13.98
CA ASP A 194 8.36 2.66 13.24
C ASP A 194 9.47 3.28 14.10
N MET A 195 9.17 4.36 14.83
CA MET A 195 10.12 5.00 15.73
C MET A 195 10.60 4.05 16.84
N GLN A 196 9.68 3.31 17.48
CA GLN A 196 10.02 2.33 18.50
C GLN A 196 11.00 1.29 17.97
N LYS A 197 10.78 0.78 16.76
CA LYS A 197 11.69 -0.18 16.12
C LYS A 197 13.05 0.43 15.80
N GLN A 198 13.08 1.63 15.26
CA GLN A 198 14.33 2.34 14.96
C GLN A 198 15.15 2.62 16.20
N GLN A 199 14.51 3.11 17.27
CA GLN A 199 15.16 3.37 18.57
C GLN A 199 15.71 2.08 19.18
N PHE A 200 14.93 0.99 19.14
CA PHE A 200 15.37 -0.32 19.60
C PHE A 200 16.61 -0.82 18.83
N LEU A 201 16.60 -0.70 17.50
CA LEU A 201 17.74 -1.12 16.67
C LEU A 201 18.97 -0.26 16.94
N LYS A 202 18.82 1.06 17.08
CA LYS A 202 19.91 1.98 17.44
C LYS A 202 20.51 1.64 18.81
N LYS A 203 19.68 1.41 19.83
CA LYS A 203 20.10 1.00 21.17
C LYS A 203 20.85 -0.33 21.11
N SER A 204 20.31 -1.34 20.46
CA SER A 204 20.94 -2.66 20.31
C SER A 204 22.30 -2.59 19.61
N PHE A 205 22.45 -1.69 18.63
CA PHE A 205 23.71 -1.44 17.94
C PHE A 205 24.75 -0.80 18.90
N LEU A 206 24.38 0.23 19.64
CA LEU A 206 25.25 0.92 20.59
C LEU A 206 25.71 -0.01 21.73
N GLU A 207 24.81 -0.86 22.22
CA GLU A 207 25.10 -1.85 23.28
C GLU A 207 25.81 -3.11 22.73
N LYS A 208 26.17 -3.15 21.44
CA LYS A 208 26.80 -4.30 20.77
C LYS A 208 26.00 -5.62 20.91
N LYS A 209 24.70 -5.52 21.23
CA LYS A 209 23.79 -6.67 21.34
C LYS A 209 23.28 -7.07 19.96
N LYS A 210 23.95 -8.01 19.31
CA LYS A 210 23.55 -8.50 17.98
C LYS A 210 22.32 -9.43 18.08
N LYS A 211 21.52 -9.45 17.02
CA LYS A 211 20.42 -10.41 16.80
C LYS A 211 19.25 -10.32 17.81
N GLN A 212 19.07 -9.20 18.48
CA GLN A 212 17.95 -9.00 19.41
C GLN A 212 16.62 -8.94 18.68
N VAL A 213 15.56 -9.41 19.35
CA VAL A 213 14.17 -9.34 18.87
C VAL A 213 13.53 -8.08 19.43
N CYS A 214 12.93 -7.27 18.55
CA CYS A 214 12.20 -6.06 18.95
C CYS A 214 10.87 -6.47 19.60
N ASN A 215 10.79 -6.41 20.92
CA ASN A 215 9.62 -6.72 21.72
C ASN A 215 9.37 -5.58 22.73
N VAL A 216 9.22 -4.35 22.23
CA VAL A 216 9.02 -3.13 23.02
C VAL A 216 7.80 -2.36 22.53
N GLY A 217 7.16 -1.58 23.41
CA GLY A 217 6.00 -0.78 23.04
C GLY A 217 4.91 -1.59 22.34
N PHE A 218 4.44 -1.14 21.17
CA PHE A 218 3.43 -1.84 20.38
C PHE A 218 3.88 -3.19 19.83
N TRP A 219 5.19 -3.41 19.68
CA TRP A 219 5.78 -4.68 19.27
C TRP A 219 5.59 -5.80 20.31
N LYS A 220 5.09 -5.50 21.51
CA LYS A 220 4.67 -6.51 22.50
C LYS A 220 3.34 -7.16 22.15
N TYR A 221 2.47 -6.44 21.42
CA TYR A 221 1.10 -6.86 21.14
C TYR A 221 0.91 -7.37 19.70
N SER A 222 1.74 -6.91 18.78
CA SER A 222 1.80 -7.38 17.40
C SER A 222 3.25 -7.44 16.94
N ARG A 223 3.60 -8.42 16.10
CA ARG A 223 4.93 -8.49 15.50
C ARG A 223 5.12 -7.51 14.33
N HIS A 224 4.00 -6.94 13.83
CA HIS A 224 3.98 -5.95 12.76
C HIS A 224 2.94 -4.84 13.05
N PRO A 225 3.09 -4.09 14.17
CA PRO A 225 2.11 -3.08 14.57
C PRO A 225 2.05 -1.91 13.56
N ASN A 226 3.15 -1.59 12.88
CA ASN A 226 3.21 -0.60 11.82
C ASN A 226 2.38 -1.04 10.60
N TYR A 227 2.46 -2.29 10.16
CA TYR A 227 1.65 -2.80 9.04
C TYR A 227 0.16 -2.87 9.40
N PHE A 228 -0.16 -3.23 10.64
CA PHE A 228 -1.55 -3.17 11.10
C PHE A 228 -2.09 -1.73 11.05
N SER A 229 -1.30 -0.77 11.54
CA SER A 229 -1.67 0.66 11.51
C SER A 229 -1.82 1.18 10.07
N GLU A 230 -0.92 0.83 9.15
CA GLU A 230 -1.02 1.17 7.73
C GLU A 230 -2.30 0.58 7.09
N TRP A 231 -2.65 -0.67 7.40
CA TRP A 231 -3.92 -1.26 6.97
C TRP A 231 -5.13 -0.48 7.50
N MET A 232 -5.08 -0.03 8.75
CA MET A 232 -6.14 0.79 9.35
C MET A 232 -6.20 2.20 8.77
N VAL A 233 -5.08 2.79 8.34
CA VAL A 233 -5.05 4.04 7.56
C VAL A 233 -5.91 3.90 6.30
N TRP A 234 -5.75 2.82 5.54
CA TRP A 234 -6.55 2.55 4.35
C TRP A 234 -8.02 2.29 4.66
N ASN A 235 -8.34 1.53 5.71
CA ASN A 235 -9.72 1.34 6.15
C ASN A 235 -10.38 2.67 6.57
N SER A 236 -9.61 3.58 7.16
CA SER A 236 -10.10 4.91 7.52
C SER A 236 -10.39 5.78 6.30
N MET A 237 -9.57 5.68 5.24
CA MET A 237 -9.84 6.34 3.95
C MET A 237 -11.12 5.77 3.29
N ILE A 238 -11.36 4.47 3.38
CA ILE A 238 -12.61 3.84 2.93
C ILE A 238 -13.79 4.43 3.69
N ILE A 239 -13.74 4.43 5.03
CA ILE A 239 -14.82 4.95 5.90
C ILE A 239 -15.12 6.42 5.57
N SER A 240 -14.08 7.26 5.42
CA SER A 240 -14.28 8.68 5.10
C SER A 240 -14.91 8.92 3.72
N SER A 241 -14.74 8.00 2.78
CA SER A 241 -15.29 8.13 1.42
C SER A 241 -16.71 7.57 1.25
N LEU A 242 -17.21 6.76 2.21
CA LEU A 242 -18.56 6.16 2.11
C LEU A 242 -19.70 7.16 1.92
N PRO A 243 -19.76 8.30 2.63
CA PRO A 243 -20.82 9.28 2.39
C PRO A 243 -20.80 9.85 0.98
N SER A 244 -19.60 10.06 0.43
CA SER A 244 -19.46 10.53 -0.94
C SER A 244 -19.89 9.47 -1.96
N LEU A 245 -19.63 8.19 -1.70
CA LEU A 245 -20.15 7.09 -2.52
C LEU A 245 -21.68 7.05 -2.52
N VAL A 246 -22.32 7.20 -1.35
CA VAL A 246 -23.78 7.20 -1.23
C VAL A 246 -24.40 8.36 -2.00
N ILE A 247 -23.81 9.56 -1.91
CA ILE A 247 -24.32 10.76 -2.62
C ILE A 247 -24.12 10.63 -4.13
N ALA A 248 -23.03 10.01 -4.57
CA ALA A 248 -22.72 9.84 -5.99
C ALA A 248 -23.53 8.72 -6.65
N PHE A 249 -24.09 7.79 -5.85
CA PHE A 249 -24.87 6.67 -6.39
C PHE A 249 -26.09 7.17 -7.17
N SER A 250 -26.24 6.70 -8.41
CA SER A 250 -27.37 7.01 -9.27
C SER A 250 -28.00 5.74 -9.82
N ASP A 251 -29.33 5.76 -9.95
CA ASP A 251 -30.10 4.61 -10.46
C ASP A 251 -29.83 4.34 -11.94
N ASP A 252 -29.50 5.36 -12.71
CA ASP A 252 -29.21 5.21 -14.14
C ASP A 252 -27.89 4.44 -14.43
N GLN A 253 -26.99 4.35 -13.43
CA GLN A 253 -25.68 3.71 -13.55
C GLN A 253 -25.40 2.70 -12.42
N GLN A 254 -26.41 1.98 -11.96
CA GLN A 254 -26.30 1.06 -10.81
C GLN A 254 -25.10 0.12 -10.89
N LEU A 255 -24.88 -0.53 -12.05
CA LEU A 255 -23.77 -1.47 -12.21
C LEU A 255 -22.41 -0.79 -12.01
N VAL A 256 -22.23 0.44 -12.52
CA VAL A 256 -21.01 1.22 -12.35
C VAL A 256 -20.74 1.45 -10.86
N TRP A 257 -21.75 1.93 -10.13
CA TRP A 257 -21.61 2.24 -8.71
C TRP A 257 -21.43 0.99 -7.83
N ILE A 258 -22.06 -0.14 -8.19
CA ILE A 258 -21.81 -1.42 -7.52
C ILE A 258 -20.35 -1.84 -7.70
N ILE A 259 -19.80 -1.74 -8.88
CA ILE A 259 -18.39 -2.09 -9.14
C ILE A 259 -17.44 -1.13 -8.41
N ILE A 260 -17.73 0.16 -8.36
CA ILE A 260 -16.96 1.13 -7.57
C ILE A 260 -17.01 0.81 -6.07
N CYS A 261 -18.18 0.46 -5.56
CA CYS A 261 -18.36 0.03 -4.18
C CYS A 261 -17.53 -1.23 -3.86
N ILE A 262 -17.60 -2.25 -4.71
CA ILE A 262 -16.78 -3.45 -4.59
C ILE A 262 -15.29 -3.08 -4.63
N GLY A 263 -14.87 -2.22 -5.57
CA GLY A 263 -13.51 -1.73 -5.70
C GLY A 263 -13.03 -1.02 -4.44
N LEU A 264 -13.86 -0.18 -3.85
CA LEU A 264 -13.56 0.55 -2.61
C LEU A 264 -13.28 -0.42 -1.45
N PHE A 265 -14.16 -1.39 -1.21
CA PHE A 265 -13.94 -2.38 -0.14
C PHE A 265 -12.79 -3.35 -0.44
N TYR A 266 -12.54 -3.63 -1.72
CA TYR A 266 -11.43 -4.48 -2.14
C TYR A 266 -10.05 -3.87 -1.80
N ILE A 267 -9.95 -2.55 -1.57
CA ILE A 267 -8.73 -1.89 -1.07
C ILE A 267 -8.29 -2.52 0.25
N SER A 268 -9.21 -2.75 1.19
CA SER A 268 -8.90 -3.39 2.49
C SER A 268 -8.25 -4.76 2.29
N TYR A 269 -8.79 -5.58 1.38
CA TYR A 269 -8.24 -6.90 1.06
C TYR A 269 -6.86 -6.82 0.40
N ILE A 270 -6.70 -5.95 -0.60
CA ILE A 270 -5.41 -5.76 -1.28
C ILE A 270 -4.33 -5.34 -0.28
N MET A 271 -4.63 -4.35 0.56
CA MET A 271 -3.69 -3.84 1.55
C MET A 271 -3.36 -4.89 2.60
N TYR A 272 -4.36 -5.61 3.14
CA TYR A 272 -4.12 -6.73 4.04
C TYR A 272 -3.23 -7.81 3.40
N SER A 273 -3.57 -8.23 2.19
CA SER A 273 -2.82 -9.26 1.47
C SER A 273 -1.37 -8.84 1.22
N THR A 274 -1.15 -7.57 0.84
CA THR A 274 0.17 -7.01 0.59
C THR A 274 0.99 -6.92 1.88
N LEU A 275 0.41 -6.36 2.93
CA LEU A 275 1.09 -6.11 4.21
C LEU A 275 1.32 -7.39 5.03
N VAL A 276 0.56 -8.45 4.78
CA VAL A 276 0.75 -9.72 5.47
C VAL A 276 1.56 -10.70 4.61
N TYR A 277 1.10 -11.00 3.41
CA TYR A 277 1.58 -12.14 2.65
C TYR A 277 2.57 -11.79 1.53
N TYR A 278 2.45 -10.59 0.95
CA TYR A 278 3.14 -10.30 -0.30
C TYR A 278 4.52 -9.67 -0.07
N THR A 279 4.58 -8.52 0.54
CA THR A 279 5.83 -7.78 0.81
C THR A 279 6.05 -7.49 2.29
N GLY A 280 5.07 -7.76 3.16
CA GLY A 280 5.07 -7.37 4.56
C GLY A 280 5.54 -8.47 5.54
N ALA A 281 4.62 -8.94 6.40
CA ALA A 281 4.93 -9.75 7.57
C ALA A 281 5.62 -11.09 7.23
N VAL A 282 5.01 -11.90 6.38
CA VAL A 282 5.54 -13.24 6.03
C VAL A 282 6.93 -13.17 5.41
N PRO A 283 7.20 -12.33 4.38
CA PRO A 283 8.55 -12.20 3.81
C PRO A 283 9.59 -11.70 4.82
N SER A 284 9.23 -10.77 5.70
CA SER A 284 10.14 -10.22 6.68
C SER A 284 10.48 -11.22 7.79
N GLU A 285 9.52 -12.03 8.23
CA GLU A 285 9.72 -13.07 9.24
C GLU A 285 10.56 -14.23 8.71
N PHE A 286 10.41 -14.60 7.44
CA PHE A 286 11.17 -15.69 6.83
C PHE A 286 12.68 -15.54 7.01
N TYR A 287 13.23 -14.36 6.77
CA TYR A 287 14.66 -14.10 6.94
C TYR A 287 15.04 -13.76 8.39
N THR A 288 14.08 -13.25 9.16
CA THR A 288 14.30 -12.92 10.57
C THR A 288 14.51 -14.17 11.40
N LEU A 289 13.74 -15.23 11.16
CA LEU A 289 13.90 -16.54 11.80
C LEU A 289 15.30 -17.12 11.58
N GLN A 290 15.85 -16.97 10.38
CA GLN A 290 17.18 -17.47 10.05
C GLN A 290 18.31 -16.71 10.74
N LYS A 291 18.08 -15.44 11.07
CA LYS A 291 19.09 -14.54 11.63
C LYS A 291 19.03 -14.42 13.16
N ARG A 292 17.89 -14.73 13.78
CA ARG A 292 17.61 -14.50 15.20
C ARG A 292 17.06 -15.77 15.85
N PRO A 293 17.84 -16.51 16.66
CA PRO A 293 17.40 -17.77 17.28
C PRO A 293 16.13 -17.61 18.13
N ASN A 294 16.03 -16.54 18.90
CA ASN A 294 14.91 -16.30 19.83
C ASN A 294 13.66 -15.75 19.13
N TYR A 295 13.66 -15.60 17.80
CA TYR A 295 12.49 -15.06 17.09
C TYR A 295 11.31 -16.03 17.11
N LYS A 296 11.58 -17.33 17.15
CA LYS A 296 10.55 -18.35 17.26
C LYS A 296 9.72 -18.23 18.54
N GLU A 297 10.38 -18.00 19.68
CA GLU A 297 9.70 -17.78 20.95
C GLU A 297 8.79 -16.53 20.89
N TYR A 298 9.26 -15.46 20.27
CA TYR A 298 8.47 -14.25 20.06
C TYR A 298 7.24 -14.52 19.15
N GLN A 299 7.38 -15.37 18.11
CA GLN A 299 6.25 -15.80 17.29
C GLN A 299 5.20 -16.57 18.07
N ASP A 300 5.63 -17.42 18.99
CA ASP A 300 4.72 -18.28 19.78
C ASP A 300 3.92 -17.43 20.78
N GLN A 301 4.50 -16.35 21.31
CA GLN A 301 3.89 -15.47 22.32
C GLN A 301 3.11 -14.27 21.75
N THR A 302 3.41 -13.81 20.53
CA THR A 302 2.88 -12.54 20.00
C THR A 302 2.20 -12.77 18.66
N ASN A 303 1.02 -12.17 18.48
CA ASN A 303 0.28 -12.24 17.21
C ASN A 303 1.08 -11.63 16.07
N MET A 304 0.92 -12.16 14.86
CA MET A 304 1.64 -11.66 13.70
C MET A 304 1.18 -10.27 13.28
N PHE A 305 -0.12 -10.04 13.17
CA PHE A 305 -0.70 -8.84 12.57
C PHE A 305 -1.67 -8.12 13.52
N PHE A 306 -2.79 -8.73 13.88
CA PHE A 306 -3.78 -8.14 14.77
C PHE A 306 -3.20 -8.01 16.19
N PRO A 307 -3.16 -6.79 16.77
CA PRO A 307 -2.71 -6.61 18.14
C PRO A 307 -3.57 -7.41 19.14
N GLY A 308 -2.93 -8.02 20.13
CA GLY A 308 -3.63 -8.79 21.14
C GLY A 308 -2.72 -9.08 22.36
N PRO A 309 -3.28 -9.60 23.46
CA PRO A 309 -2.49 -9.96 24.62
C PRO A 309 -1.46 -11.05 24.28
N LYS A 310 -0.40 -11.11 25.08
CA LYS A 310 0.58 -12.21 24.97
C LYS A 310 -0.11 -13.55 25.18
N LYS A 311 0.21 -14.50 24.31
CA LYS A 311 -0.23 -15.88 24.46
C LYS A 311 0.57 -16.53 25.58
N HIS A 312 -0.12 -17.09 26.57
CA HIS A 312 0.53 -17.94 27.55
C HIS A 312 0.93 -19.28 26.89
N LYS A 313 2.13 -19.77 27.17
CA LYS A 313 2.47 -21.17 26.85
C LYS A 313 1.60 -22.04 27.75
N ASN A 314 0.72 -22.83 27.15
CA ASN A 314 0.15 -23.98 27.84
C ASN A 314 1.23 -25.05 27.99
#